data_d77081280ac76d7d9fe0eae450cf5436
#
_entry.id   d77081280ac76d7d9fe0eae450cf5436
#
_cell.length_a   1.000
_cell.length_b   1.000
_cell.length_c   1.000
_cell.angle_alpha   90.00
_cell.angle_beta   90.00
_cell.angle_gamma   90.00
#
_symmetry.space_group_name_H-M   'P 1'
#
loop_
_entity.id
_entity.type
_entity.pdbx_description
1 polymer ?
#
loop_
_entity_poly.entity_id
_entity_poly.type
_entity_poly.pdbx_seq_one_letter_code
_entity_poly.pdbx_strand_id
1 'polypeptide(L)'
;MIKADVLVDNKDWIKYINNPDNYLKKKLKKAEKKINVLKKNKLNFTLLLSGNNKIKKLNKKFKKKNKITDVLSFPFYEKKEFDRLIKKEKKSIFLGDIIINLNEIVKQAKKHDFLSAFDKIWIHGLTHLLGYRHQSNQDFFIMQKLENKIIKSIQ
;
A
#
# COMPACT_ATOMS: atom_id res chain seq x y z
N MET A 1 -6.26 -13.74 5.97
CA MET A 1 -6.72 -12.49 6.64
C MET A 1 -5.60 -11.46 6.56
N ILE A 2 -5.90 -10.27 6.05
CA ILE A 2 -4.94 -9.16 5.98
C ILE A 2 -5.37 -8.00 6.88
N LYS A 3 -4.42 -7.40 7.60
CA LYS A 3 -4.63 -6.24 8.48
C LYS A 3 -3.63 -5.14 8.16
N ALA A 4 -4.03 -3.91 8.39
CA ALA A 4 -3.16 -2.75 8.33
C ALA A 4 -3.17 -2.04 9.68
N ASP A 5 -1.98 -1.67 10.16
CA ASP A 5 -1.83 -0.76 11.27
C ASP A 5 -1.70 0.66 10.69
N VAL A 6 -2.75 1.46 10.83
CA VAL A 6 -2.83 2.79 10.25
C VAL A 6 -2.37 3.84 11.26
N LEU A 7 -1.33 4.57 10.90
CA LEU A 7 -0.78 5.67 11.70
C LEU A 7 -1.00 7.00 10.96
N VAL A 8 -1.57 7.98 11.63
CA VAL A 8 -1.84 9.32 11.09
C VAL A 8 -0.82 10.30 11.66
N ASP A 9 0.20 10.64 10.88
CA ASP A 9 1.24 11.61 11.23
C ASP A 9 0.81 13.06 10.91
N ASN A 10 0.06 13.25 9.83
CA ASN A 10 -0.52 14.53 9.43
C ASN A 10 -2.03 14.55 9.68
N LYS A 11 -2.48 15.36 10.64
CA LYS A 11 -3.88 15.47 11.05
C LYS A 11 -4.85 15.90 9.94
N ASP A 12 -4.35 16.54 8.89
CA ASP A 12 -5.18 16.97 7.76
C ASP A 12 -5.79 15.81 6.98
N TRP A 13 -5.25 14.61 7.10
CA TRP A 13 -5.85 13.40 6.54
C TRP A 13 -7.30 13.18 6.96
N ILE A 14 -7.65 13.54 8.23
CA ILE A 14 -9.00 13.35 8.78
C ILE A 14 -10.04 14.22 8.06
N LYS A 15 -9.62 15.32 7.45
CA LYS A 15 -10.51 16.17 6.62
C LYS A 15 -11.00 15.46 5.36
N TYR A 16 -10.23 14.49 4.87
CA TYR A 16 -10.53 13.73 3.64
C TYR A 16 -11.07 12.34 3.92
N ILE A 17 -10.58 11.68 4.98
CA ILE A 17 -11.02 10.36 5.43
C ILE A 17 -11.23 10.44 6.95
N ASN A 18 -12.46 10.52 7.38
CA ASN A 18 -12.81 10.70 8.80
C ASN A 18 -12.20 9.62 9.71
N ASN A 19 -12.26 8.36 9.29
CA ASN A 19 -11.64 7.24 10.01
C ASN A 19 -10.86 6.36 9.04
N PRO A 20 -9.56 6.65 8.80
CA PRO A 20 -8.73 5.92 7.85
C PRO A 20 -8.56 4.44 8.17
N ASP A 21 -8.44 4.10 9.46
CA ASP A 21 -8.33 2.71 9.90
C ASP A 21 -9.57 1.88 9.51
N ASN A 22 -10.75 2.37 9.85
CA ASN A 22 -12.00 1.69 9.51
C ASN A 22 -12.24 1.64 7.99
N TYR A 23 -11.88 2.72 7.28
CA TYR A 23 -11.96 2.76 5.83
C TYR A 23 -11.13 1.63 5.20
N LEU A 24 -9.85 1.56 5.56
CA LEU A 24 -8.93 0.57 5.02
C LEU A 24 -9.32 -0.85 5.41
N LYS A 25 -9.73 -1.07 6.66
CA LYS A 25 -10.23 -2.36 7.15
C LYS A 25 -11.39 -2.90 6.32
N LYS A 26 -12.37 -2.05 5.98
CA LYS A 26 -13.49 -2.43 5.11
C LYS A 26 -13.02 -2.81 3.70
N LYS A 27 -12.11 -2.03 3.12
CA LYS A 27 -11.54 -2.29 1.79
C LYS A 27 -10.72 -3.59 1.76
N LEU A 28 -9.85 -3.81 2.74
CA LEU A 28 -9.07 -5.03 2.86
C LEU A 28 -9.95 -6.27 3.01
N LYS A 29 -11.03 -6.18 3.78
CA LYS A 29 -12.00 -7.28 3.93
C LYS A 29 -12.69 -7.63 2.60
N LYS A 30 -12.97 -6.64 1.73
CA LYS A 30 -13.49 -6.90 0.39
C LYS A 30 -12.43 -7.57 -0.50
N ALA A 31 -11.20 -7.05 -0.50
CA ALA A 31 -10.09 -7.58 -1.29
C ALA A 31 -9.76 -9.03 -0.90
N GLU A 32 -9.74 -9.33 0.39
CA GLU A 32 -9.47 -10.67 0.93
C GLU A 32 -10.41 -11.74 0.36
N LYS A 33 -11.67 -11.41 0.14
CA LYS A 33 -12.65 -12.37 -0.41
C LYS A 33 -12.31 -12.84 -1.83
N LYS A 34 -11.63 -12.01 -2.62
CA LYS A 34 -11.39 -12.24 -4.06
C LYS A 34 -9.92 -12.45 -4.43
N ILE A 35 -9.00 -12.09 -3.56
CA ILE A 35 -7.56 -12.18 -3.81
C ILE A 35 -6.96 -13.34 -3.00
N ASN A 36 -6.57 -14.40 -3.70
CA ASN A 36 -6.16 -15.65 -3.06
C ASN A 36 -5.00 -15.50 -2.04
N VAL A 37 -3.97 -14.72 -2.37
CA VAL A 37 -2.84 -14.52 -1.46
C VAL A 37 -3.27 -13.83 -0.17
N LEU A 38 -4.24 -12.90 -0.23
CA LEU A 38 -4.78 -12.21 0.94
C LEU A 38 -5.73 -13.12 1.75
N LYS A 39 -6.48 -13.98 1.06
CA LYS A 39 -7.45 -14.89 1.68
C LYS A 39 -6.77 -16.02 2.46
N LYS A 40 -5.73 -16.64 1.87
CA LYS A 40 -5.11 -17.87 2.39
C LYS A 40 -4.08 -17.60 3.50
N ASN A 41 -3.58 -16.38 3.63
CA ASN A 41 -2.49 -16.05 4.54
C ASN A 41 -2.90 -15.05 5.62
N LYS A 42 -2.23 -15.11 6.77
CA LYS A 42 -2.32 -14.08 7.81
C LYS A 42 -1.23 -13.04 7.53
N LEU A 43 -1.63 -11.89 7.00
CA LEU A 43 -0.73 -10.82 6.56
C LEU A 43 -0.99 -9.54 7.36
N ASN A 44 0.05 -8.79 7.62
CA ASN A 44 -0.08 -7.46 8.21
C ASN A 44 0.97 -6.50 7.65
N PHE A 45 0.66 -5.22 7.64
CA PHE A 45 1.55 -4.16 7.20
C PHE A 45 1.22 -2.85 7.92
N THR A 46 2.15 -1.90 7.91
CA THR A 46 1.94 -0.55 8.43
C THR A 46 1.61 0.41 7.30
N LEU A 47 0.64 1.29 7.52
CA LEU A 47 0.33 2.40 6.63
C LEU A 47 0.49 3.72 7.40
N LEU A 48 1.50 4.50 7.05
CA LEU A 48 1.73 5.83 7.58
C LEU A 48 1.14 6.89 6.66
N LEU A 49 0.16 7.64 7.16
CA LEU A 49 -0.48 8.75 6.48
C LEU A 49 0.23 10.06 6.84
N SER A 50 1.05 10.55 5.94
CA SER A 50 1.99 11.66 6.16
C SER A 50 1.77 12.83 5.19
N GLY A 51 2.72 13.76 5.16
CA GLY A 51 2.79 14.90 4.24
C GLY A 51 4.19 15.08 3.67
N ASN A 52 4.39 16.18 2.95
CA ASN A 52 5.62 16.48 2.20
C ASN A 52 6.90 16.37 3.03
N ASN A 53 6.93 16.96 4.21
CA ASN A 53 8.16 17.05 5.02
C ASN A 53 8.63 15.66 5.48
N LYS A 54 7.71 14.87 6.01
CA LYS A 54 8.01 13.53 6.52
C LYS A 54 8.47 12.59 5.41
N ILE A 55 7.73 12.56 4.29
CA ILE A 55 8.05 11.64 3.20
C ILE A 55 9.36 12.01 2.50
N LYS A 56 9.67 13.31 2.37
CA LYS A 56 10.96 13.78 1.85
C LYS A 56 12.13 13.32 2.70
N LYS A 57 12.01 13.45 4.04
CA LYS A 57 13.03 12.97 5.00
C LYS A 57 13.25 11.47 4.88
N LEU A 58 12.17 10.67 4.83
CA LEU A 58 12.24 9.21 4.71
C LEU A 58 12.82 8.79 3.35
N ASN A 59 12.45 9.47 2.27
CA ASN A 59 13.00 9.21 0.93
C ASN A 59 14.50 9.49 0.88
N LYS A 60 14.97 10.60 1.48
CA LYS A 60 16.39 10.92 1.60
C LYS A 60 17.13 9.87 2.44
N LYS A 61 16.59 9.51 3.60
CA LYS A 61 17.22 8.58 4.54
C LYS A 61 17.35 7.17 3.97
N PHE A 62 16.29 6.62 3.39
CA PHE A 62 16.21 5.20 3.02
C PHE A 62 16.38 4.93 1.53
N LYS A 63 16.02 5.86 0.65
CA LYS A 63 16.16 5.73 -0.81
C LYS A 63 17.27 6.60 -1.40
N LYS A 64 17.95 7.39 -0.57
CA LYS A 64 18.98 8.35 -0.98
C LYS A 64 18.50 9.40 -1.99
N LYS A 65 17.19 9.68 -2.00
CA LYS A 65 16.54 10.63 -2.92
C LYS A 65 15.99 11.82 -2.13
N ASN A 66 16.61 12.99 -2.27
CA ASN A 66 16.15 14.21 -1.60
C ASN A 66 15.01 14.89 -2.37
N LYS A 67 13.88 14.20 -2.48
CA LYS A 67 12.70 14.70 -3.18
C LYS A 67 11.39 14.22 -2.54
N ILE A 68 10.32 14.98 -2.81
CA ILE A 68 8.95 14.62 -2.46
C ILE A 68 8.46 13.54 -3.44
N THR A 69 7.69 12.59 -2.93
CA THR A 69 6.99 11.58 -3.72
C THR A 69 5.59 11.37 -3.15
N ASP A 70 4.72 10.70 -3.86
CA ASP A 70 3.37 10.34 -3.43
C ASP A 70 3.36 9.16 -2.46
N VAL A 71 4.21 8.18 -2.68
CA VAL A 71 4.28 6.95 -1.89
C VAL A 71 5.71 6.43 -1.76
N LEU A 72 6.01 5.85 -0.60
CA LEU A 72 7.18 5.01 -0.35
C LEU A 72 6.71 3.65 0.14
N SER A 73 7.29 2.59 -0.40
CA SER A 73 7.05 1.22 0.04
C SER A 73 8.36 0.58 0.45
N PHE A 74 8.35 -0.07 1.61
CA PHE A 74 9.49 -0.77 2.19
C PHE A 74 9.10 -2.23 2.43
N PRO A 75 9.20 -3.11 1.40
CA PRO A 75 8.95 -4.54 1.57
C PRO A 75 9.91 -5.13 2.60
N PHE A 76 9.40 -5.93 3.52
CA PHE A 76 10.23 -6.62 4.49
C PHE A 76 10.93 -7.84 3.90
N TYR A 77 10.30 -8.49 2.91
CA TYR A 77 10.83 -9.65 2.21
C TYR A 77 10.97 -9.40 0.72
N GLU A 78 11.96 -10.04 0.11
CA GLU A 78 12.01 -10.17 -1.34
C GLU A 78 11.01 -11.22 -1.83
N LYS A 79 10.63 -11.15 -3.13
CA LYS A 79 9.58 -12.03 -3.72
C LYS A 79 9.83 -13.51 -3.47
N LYS A 80 11.04 -14.00 -3.68
CA LYS A 80 11.39 -15.41 -3.48
C LYS A 80 11.24 -15.87 -2.02
N GLU A 81 11.60 -14.98 -1.09
CA GLU A 81 11.50 -15.23 0.34
C GLU A 81 10.04 -15.23 0.79
N PHE A 82 9.28 -14.21 0.36
CA PHE A 82 7.85 -14.14 0.61
C PHE A 82 7.11 -15.37 0.09
N ASP A 83 7.38 -15.80 -1.16
CA ASP A 83 6.77 -17.00 -1.75
C ASP A 83 7.09 -18.29 -0.97
N ARG A 84 8.27 -18.36 -0.35
CA ARG A 84 8.62 -19.47 0.55
C ARG A 84 7.83 -19.42 1.86
N LEU A 85 7.67 -18.24 2.44
CA LEU A 85 6.95 -18.05 3.71
C LEU A 85 5.47 -18.40 3.59
N ILE A 86 4.80 -17.97 2.52
CA ILE A 86 3.39 -18.29 2.31
C ILE A 86 3.10 -19.77 2.07
N LYS A 87 4.11 -20.54 1.62
CA LYS A 87 4.00 -22.02 1.46
C LYS A 87 4.15 -22.77 2.79
N LYS A 88 4.86 -22.19 3.75
CA LYS A 88 5.19 -22.88 5.03
C LYS A 88 4.06 -22.82 6.07
N GLU A 89 2.99 -22.11 5.81
CA GLU A 89 1.78 -21.92 6.64
C GLU A 89 1.95 -21.58 8.14
N LYS A 90 1.00 -20.80 8.65
CA LYS A 90 0.52 -20.64 10.04
C LYS A 90 1.00 -19.44 10.86
N LYS A 91 2.05 -18.72 10.51
CA LYS A 91 2.41 -17.51 11.27
C LYS A 91 1.90 -16.25 10.55
N SER A 92 1.61 -15.19 11.32
CA SER A 92 1.35 -13.88 10.73
C SER A 92 2.63 -13.35 10.10
N ILE A 93 2.54 -12.92 8.83
CA ILE A 93 3.67 -12.40 8.05
C ILE A 93 3.55 -10.88 8.00
N PHE A 94 4.55 -10.18 8.52
CA PHE A 94 4.68 -8.73 8.36
C PHE A 94 5.25 -8.42 6.97
N LEU A 95 4.47 -7.69 6.17
CA LEU A 95 4.84 -7.40 4.77
C LEU A 95 5.80 -6.22 4.64
N GLY A 96 5.76 -5.27 5.58
CA GLY A 96 6.54 -4.04 5.53
C GLY A 96 5.70 -2.78 5.74
N ASP A 97 6.25 -1.64 5.31
CA ASP A 97 5.67 -0.32 5.56
C ASP A 97 5.33 0.41 4.26
N ILE A 98 4.21 1.13 4.27
CA ILE A 98 3.78 2.05 3.21
C ILE A 98 3.64 3.44 3.82
N ILE A 99 4.23 4.44 3.19
CA ILE A 99 4.09 5.84 3.57
C ILE A 99 3.42 6.58 2.42
N ILE A 100 2.33 7.30 2.68
CA ILE A 100 1.57 8.05 1.67
C ILE A 100 1.59 9.54 2.00
N ASN A 101 1.77 10.36 0.97
CA ASN A 101 1.82 11.81 1.05
C ASN A 101 0.47 12.43 0.70
N LEU A 102 -0.21 13.05 1.67
CA LEU A 102 -1.48 13.73 1.48
C LEU A 102 -1.43 14.77 0.35
N ASN A 103 -0.40 15.60 0.34
CA ASN A 103 -0.29 16.71 -0.62
C ASN A 103 -0.31 16.22 -2.07
N GLU A 104 0.36 15.11 -2.35
CA GLU A 104 0.38 14.52 -3.69
C GLU A 104 -0.96 13.85 -4.06
N ILE A 105 -1.65 13.20 -3.09
CA ILE A 105 -2.99 12.66 -3.33
C ILE A 105 -3.99 13.77 -3.63
N VAL A 106 -3.94 14.88 -2.89
CA VAL A 106 -4.80 16.04 -3.15
C VAL A 106 -4.57 16.64 -4.55
N LYS A 107 -3.32 16.72 -5.00
CA LYS A 107 -3.01 17.15 -6.38
C LYS A 107 -3.59 16.21 -7.43
N GLN A 108 -3.45 14.90 -7.23
CA GLN A 108 -4.00 13.89 -8.13
C GLN A 108 -5.54 13.91 -8.14
N ALA A 109 -6.16 14.18 -6.99
CA ALA A 109 -7.61 14.24 -6.82
C ALA A 109 -8.27 15.43 -7.54
N LYS A 110 -7.53 16.44 -7.98
CA LYS A 110 -8.07 17.51 -8.86
C LYS A 110 -8.62 16.95 -10.18
N LYS A 111 -8.14 15.79 -10.61
CA LYS A 111 -8.57 15.10 -11.84
C LYS A 111 -9.47 13.89 -11.55
N HIS A 112 -9.47 13.39 -10.34
CA HIS A 112 -10.19 12.20 -9.92
C HIS A 112 -10.70 12.39 -8.48
N ASP A 113 -11.68 11.59 -8.08
CA ASP A 113 -12.12 11.52 -6.69
C ASP A 113 -10.97 11.17 -5.73
N PHE A 114 -10.92 11.84 -4.55
CA PHE A 114 -9.86 11.65 -3.56
C PHE A 114 -9.73 10.18 -3.10
N LEU A 115 -10.86 9.56 -2.79
CA LEU A 115 -10.86 8.16 -2.33
C LEU A 115 -10.37 7.20 -3.41
N SER A 116 -10.72 7.46 -4.66
CA SER A 116 -10.22 6.70 -5.81
C SER A 116 -8.71 6.85 -5.99
N ALA A 117 -8.18 8.07 -5.88
CA ALA A 117 -6.75 8.34 -5.93
C ALA A 117 -6.01 7.65 -4.76
N PHE A 118 -6.56 7.75 -3.56
CA PHE A 118 -6.02 7.09 -2.38
C PHE A 118 -6.01 5.56 -2.52
N ASP A 119 -7.12 4.97 -3.00
CA ASP A 119 -7.20 3.52 -3.21
C ASP A 119 -6.13 3.02 -4.19
N LYS A 120 -5.91 3.72 -5.29
CA LYS A 120 -4.84 3.38 -6.25
C LYS A 120 -3.46 3.37 -5.61
N ILE A 121 -3.15 4.36 -4.78
CA ILE A 121 -1.82 4.53 -4.19
C ILE A 121 -1.53 3.50 -3.10
N TRP A 122 -2.45 3.25 -2.17
CA TRP A 122 -2.19 2.22 -1.16
C TRP A 122 -2.17 0.81 -1.76
N ILE A 123 -2.96 0.54 -2.81
CA ILE A 123 -2.91 -0.74 -3.54
C ILE A 123 -1.57 -0.90 -4.24
N HIS A 124 -1.07 0.14 -4.90
CA HIS A 124 0.27 0.14 -5.50
C HIS A 124 1.36 -0.17 -4.46
N GLY A 125 1.32 0.50 -3.31
CA GLY A 125 2.20 0.19 -2.18
C GLY A 125 2.10 -1.26 -1.70
N LEU A 126 0.88 -1.77 -1.54
CA LEU A 126 0.64 -3.16 -1.13
C LEU A 126 1.19 -4.17 -2.13
N THR A 127 1.04 -3.93 -3.44
CA THR A 127 1.60 -4.84 -4.45
C THR A 127 3.12 -4.90 -4.38
N HIS A 128 3.79 -3.80 -4.07
CA HIS A 128 5.23 -3.80 -3.78
C HIS A 128 5.57 -4.63 -2.52
N LEU A 129 4.78 -4.51 -1.45
CA LEU A 129 4.97 -5.32 -0.24
C LEU A 129 4.79 -6.82 -0.50
N LEU A 130 3.96 -7.19 -1.46
CA LEU A 130 3.79 -8.58 -1.91
C LEU A 130 4.92 -9.07 -2.82
N GLY A 131 5.96 -8.25 -3.04
CA GLY A 131 7.17 -8.58 -3.79
C GLY A 131 7.11 -8.27 -5.28
N TYR A 132 6.06 -7.62 -5.78
CA TYR A 132 5.99 -7.20 -7.18
C TYR A 132 6.82 -5.95 -7.43
N ARG A 133 7.46 -5.89 -8.58
CA ARG A 133 8.28 -4.75 -9.03
C ARG A 133 7.92 -4.40 -10.48
N HIS A 134 8.33 -3.22 -10.94
CA HIS A 134 8.11 -2.76 -12.31
C HIS A 134 9.45 -2.39 -13.00
N GLN A 135 10.42 -3.29 -12.91
CA GLN A 135 11.76 -3.08 -13.50
C GLN A 135 11.78 -3.37 -15.01
N SER A 136 10.90 -4.25 -15.49
CA SER A 136 10.70 -4.56 -16.91
C SER A 136 9.26 -4.31 -17.34
N ASN A 137 9.00 -4.25 -18.66
CA ASN A 137 7.64 -4.13 -19.18
C ASN A 137 6.74 -5.30 -18.75
N GLN A 138 7.30 -6.51 -18.70
CA GLN A 138 6.58 -7.71 -18.26
C GLN A 138 6.23 -7.61 -16.76
N ASP A 139 7.16 -7.20 -15.92
CA ASP A 139 6.93 -7.02 -14.49
C ASP A 139 5.86 -5.95 -14.23
N PHE A 140 5.94 -4.84 -14.95
CA PHE A 140 4.94 -3.78 -14.91
C PHE A 140 3.54 -4.30 -15.25
N PHE A 141 3.41 -5.08 -16.32
CA PHE A 141 2.14 -5.65 -16.75
C PHE A 141 1.55 -6.61 -15.71
N ILE A 142 2.38 -7.48 -15.12
CA ILE A 142 1.98 -8.43 -14.08
C ILE A 142 1.49 -7.69 -12.83
N MET A 143 2.24 -6.68 -12.41
CA MET A 143 1.90 -5.85 -11.25
C MET A 143 0.58 -5.10 -11.48
N GLN A 144 0.43 -4.43 -12.62
CA GLN A 144 -0.78 -3.71 -13.01
C GLN A 144 -2.02 -4.62 -13.05
N LYS A 145 -1.86 -5.85 -13.53
CA LYS A 145 -2.95 -6.84 -13.53
C LYS A 145 -3.44 -7.16 -12.12
N LEU A 146 -2.51 -7.29 -11.16
CA LEU A 146 -2.87 -7.51 -9.75
C LEU A 146 -3.53 -6.27 -9.14
N GLU A 147 -2.98 -5.08 -9.38
CA GLU A 147 -3.57 -3.82 -8.93
C GLU A 147 -5.00 -3.66 -9.41
N ASN A 148 -5.25 -3.84 -10.69
CA ASN A 148 -6.59 -3.76 -11.29
C ASN A 148 -7.55 -4.79 -10.68
N LYS A 149 -7.07 -5.99 -10.38
CA LYS A 149 -7.87 -7.02 -9.71
C LYS A 149 -8.25 -6.62 -8.29
N ILE A 150 -7.32 -6.04 -7.54
CA ILE A 150 -7.59 -5.53 -6.19
C ILE A 150 -8.57 -4.35 -6.25
N ILE A 151 -8.33 -3.36 -7.14
CA ILE A 151 -9.22 -2.20 -7.33
C ILE A 151 -10.67 -2.66 -7.60
N LYS A 152 -10.86 -3.58 -8.55
CA LYS A 152 -12.20 -4.14 -8.84
C LYS A 152 -12.82 -4.89 -7.65
N SER A 153 -12.00 -5.46 -6.79
CA SER A 153 -12.50 -6.22 -5.64
C SER A 153 -13.00 -5.35 -4.49
N ILE A 154 -12.53 -4.10 -4.42
CA ILE A 154 -12.86 -3.17 -3.32
C ILE A 154 -13.99 -2.18 -3.66
N GLN A 155 -14.39 -2.14 -4.92
CA GLN A 155 -15.59 -1.40 -5.36
C GLN A 155 -16.85 -2.14 -4.92
#